data_61b4f073ccaccc377f5eaf0b15e306e6
#
_entry.id   61b4f073ccaccc377f5eaf0b15e306e6
#
_cell.length_a   1.000
_cell.length_b   1.000
_cell.length_c   1.000
_cell.angle_alpha   90.00
_cell.angle_beta   90.00
_cell.angle_gamma   90.00
#
_symmetry.space_group_name_H-M   'P 1'
#
loop_
_entity.id
_entity.type
_entity.pdbx_description
1 polymer ?
#
loop_
_entity_poly.entity_id
_entity_poly.type
_entity_poly.pdbx_seq_one_letter_code
_entity_poly.pdbx_strand_id
1 'polypeptide(L)'
;MTNQHRHSESEYWANHWQNPRYRGISIEQAMAIAVGRVPGQVVKAELDYEDGMLVYEVDIRTADGRKYEVRIDANTGAILKVKLD
;
A
#
# COMPACT_ATOMS: atom_id res chain seq x y z
N MET A 1 29.28 -9.17 -12.15
CA MET A 1 28.98 -8.93 -12.33
C MET A 1 28.36 -8.38 -12.48
N THR A 2 28.28 -8.47 -12.63
CA THR A 2 27.85 -8.01 -12.83
C THR A 2 26.91 -7.85 -12.84
N ASN A 3 26.54 -7.96 -12.79
CA ASN A 3 25.50 -7.87 -12.92
C ASN A 3 24.67 -7.16 -12.36
N GLN A 4 24.89 -6.54 -11.69
CA GLN A 4 24.18 -5.83 -11.05
C GLN A 4 23.70 -4.78 -11.71
N HIS A 5 24.40 -4.18 -12.27
CA HIS A 5 23.87 -3.13 -12.91
C HIS A 5 22.97 -3.59 -13.91
N ARG A 6 22.89 -4.73 -14.00
CA ARG A 6 22.01 -5.13 -14.73
C ARG A 6 20.88 -5.23 -14.06
N HIS A 7 20.55 -4.43 -13.20
CA HIS A 7 19.23 -4.43 -12.73
C HIS A 7 18.31 -4.55 -13.88
N SER A 8 17.45 -5.48 -13.83
CA SER A 8 16.39 -5.58 -14.78
C SER A 8 15.42 -4.46 -14.51
N GLU A 9 14.56 -4.21 -15.46
CA GLU A 9 13.53 -3.22 -15.23
C GLU A 9 12.63 -3.59 -14.09
N SER A 10 12.37 -4.88 -13.91
CA SER A 10 11.50 -5.25 -12.80
C SER A 10 12.17 -4.95 -11.47
N GLU A 11 13.50 -5.07 -11.40
CA GLU A 11 14.19 -4.68 -10.18
C GLU A 11 14.10 -3.21 -9.94
N TYR A 12 14.20 -2.42 -11.00
CA TYR A 12 14.06 -0.99 -10.88
C TYR A 12 12.70 -0.63 -10.30
N TRP A 13 11.65 -1.22 -10.82
CA TRP A 13 10.32 -0.92 -10.33
C TRP A 13 10.08 -1.43 -8.93
N ALA A 14 10.67 -2.57 -8.60
CA ALA A 14 10.51 -3.11 -7.25
C ALA A 14 11.13 -2.18 -6.22
N ASN A 15 12.19 -1.47 -6.60
CA ASN A 15 12.86 -0.57 -5.68
C ASN A 15 12.34 0.85 -5.76
N HIS A 16 11.35 1.09 -6.60
CA HIS A 16 10.83 2.44 -6.78
C HIS A 16 10.36 3.04 -5.48
N TRP A 17 9.70 2.26 -4.65
CA TRP A 17 9.15 2.73 -3.40
C TRP A 17 10.19 3.08 -2.37
N GLN A 18 11.41 2.61 -2.58
CA GLN A 18 12.51 2.90 -1.69
C GLN A 18 13.42 3.97 -2.26
N ASN A 19 13.04 4.52 -3.38
CA ASN A 19 13.78 5.60 -4.00
C ASN A 19 13.84 6.79 -3.05
N PRO A 20 15.02 7.41 -2.85
CA PRO A 20 15.09 8.55 -1.93
C PRO A 20 14.16 9.69 -2.28
N ARG A 21 13.72 9.78 -3.53
CA ARG A 21 12.79 10.83 -3.93
C ARG A 21 11.37 10.51 -3.55
N TYR A 22 11.07 9.25 -3.33
CA TYR A 22 9.75 8.85 -2.91
C TYR A 22 9.78 8.70 -1.41
N ARG A 23 9.12 9.58 -0.72
CA ARG A 23 9.17 9.58 0.74
C ARG A 23 7.98 8.94 1.38
N GLY A 24 7.23 8.24 0.60
CA GLY A 24 6.04 7.60 1.10
C GLY A 24 6.31 6.25 1.69
N ILE A 25 5.24 5.58 2.07
CA ILE A 25 5.32 4.24 2.62
C ILE A 25 5.17 3.22 1.50
N SER A 26 5.62 2.00 1.75
CA SER A 26 5.47 0.92 0.79
C SER A 26 4.07 0.32 0.90
N ILE A 27 3.69 -0.49 -0.09
CA ILE A 27 2.39 -1.16 -0.04
C ILE A 27 2.35 -2.16 1.11
N GLU A 28 3.48 -2.79 1.43
CA GLU A 28 3.54 -3.70 2.57
C GLU A 28 3.29 -2.96 3.87
N GLN A 29 3.85 -1.76 3.99
CA GLN A 29 3.61 -0.95 5.16
C GLN A 29 2.15 -0.54 5.24
N ALA A 30 1.56 -0.20 4.10
CA ALA A 30 0.16 0.18 4.05
C ALA A 30 -0.73 -0.98 4.49
N MET A 31 -0.41 -2.20 4.03
CA MET A 31 -1.18 -3.37 4.44
C MET A 31 -1.08 -3.61 5.93
N ALA A 32 0.11 -3.43 6.50
CA ALA A 32 0.28 -3.60 7.94
C ALA A 32 -0.52 -2.56 8.72
N ILE A 33 -0.50 -1.32 8.25
CA ILE A 33 -1.28 -0.26 8.89
C ILE A 33 -2.76 -0.59 8.83
N ALA A 34 -3.23 -1.04 7.66
CA ALA A 34 -4.64 -1.35 7.48
C ALA A 34 -5.08 -2.48 8.39
N VAL A 35 -4.28 -3.55 8.50
CA VAL A 35 -4.61 -4.68 9.34
C VAL A 35 -4.58 -4.28 10.83
N GLY A 36 -3.70 -3.35 11.18
CA GLY A 36 -3.68 -2.85 12.54
C GLY A 36 -4.96 -2.11 12.91
N ARG A 37 -5.61 -1.49 11.93
CA ARG A 37 -6.84 -0.76 12.16
C ARG A 37 -8.07 -1.66 12.04
N VAL A 38 -8.07 -2.56 11.06
CA VAL A 38 -9.16 -3.49 10.81
C VAL A 38 -8.55 -4.88 10.71
N PRO A 39 -8.52 -5.63 11.81
CA PRO A 39 -7.92 -6.97 11.77
C PRO A 39 -8.68 -7.88 10.83
N GLY A 40 -7.94 -8.61 10.01
CA GLY A 40 -8.53 -9.50 9.04
C GLY A 40 -7.54 -9.88 7.98
N GLN A 41 -8.06 -10.37 6.86
CA GLN A 41 -7.24 -10.82 5.75
C GLN A 41 -7.28 -9.78 4.64
N VAL A 42 -6.10 -9.35 4.21
CA VAL A 42 -6.03 -8.44 3.06
C VAL A 42 -6.39 -9.23 1.82
N VAL A 43 -7.41 -8.77 1.12
CA VAL A 43 -7.85 -9.43 -0.11
C VAL A 43 -7.50 -8.61 -1.35
N LYS A 44 -7.11 -7.35 -1.16
CA LYS A 44 -6.71 -6.50 -2.26
C LYS A 44 -5.97 -5.30 -1.71
N ALA A 45 -4.94 -4.87 -2.41
CA ALA A 45 -4.21 -3.65 -2.04
C ALA A 45 -3.70 -3.03 -3.31
N GLU A 46 -3.95 -1.73 -3.47
CA GLU A 46 -3.49 -1.04 -4.68
C GLU A 46 -3.19 0.41 -4.36
N LEU A 47 -2.29 0.98 -5.14
CA LEU A 47 -1.96 2.38 -5.07
C LEU A 47 -2.82 3.12 -6.08
N ASP A 48 -3.44 4.20 -5.64
CA ASP A 48 -4.33 4.95 -6.48
C ASP A 48 -4.03 6.44 -6.35
N TYR A 49 -4.49 7.21 -7.30
CA TYR A 49 -4.28 8.65 -7.32
C TYR A 49 -5.66 9.30 -7.26
N GLU A 50 -5.95 9.96 -6.16
CA GLU A 50 -7.26 10.56 -5.96
C GLU A 50 -7.11 12.01 -5.53
N ASP A 51 -7.80 12.89 -6.22
CA ASP A 51 -7.83 14.30 -5.86
C ASP A 51 -6.43 14.88 -5.69
N GLY A 52 -5.52 14.48 -6.58
CA GLY A 52 -4.16 14.99 -6.54
C GLY A 52 -3.29 14.35 -5.47
N MET A 53 -3.73 13.26 -4.87
CA MET A 53 -3.05 12.64 -3.76
C MET A 53 -2.88 11.15 -4.01
N LEU A 54 -1.69 10.63 -3.72
CA LEU A 54 -1.48 9.19 -3.80
C LEU A 54 -2.02 8.54 -2.53
N VAL A 55 -2.84 7.52 -2.71
CA VAL A 55 -3.43 6.80 -1.58
C VAL A 55 -3.31 5.31 -1.84
N TYR A 56 -3.18 4.54 -0.77
CA TYR A 56 -3.32 3.09 -0.85
C TYR A 56 -4.74 2.73 -0.45
N GLU A 57 -5.35 1.86 -1.23
CA GLU A 57 -6.65 1.29 -0.89
C GLU A 57 -6.43 -0.16 -0.55
N VAL A 58 -6.76 -0.53 0.66
CA VAL A 58 -6.56 -1.89 1.15
C VAL A 58 -7.91 -2.45 1.55
N ASP A 59 -8.32 -3.54 0.91
CA ASP A 59 -9.56 -4.22 1.23
C ASP A 59 -9.25 -5.37 2.16
N ILE A 60 -10.01 -5.47 3.25
CA ILE A 60 -9.79 -6.46 4.28
C ILE A 60 -11.10 -7.20 4.54
N ARG A 61 -11.02 -8.53 4.55
CA ARG A 61 -12.14 -9.34 4.94
C ARG A 61 -11.96 -9.76 6.38
N THR A 62 -12.91 -9.44 7.21
CA THR A 62 -12.86 -9.76 8.63
C THR A 62 -13.37 -11.15 8.89
N ALA A 63 -13.15 -11.63 10.12
CA ALA A 63 -13.53 -12.98 10.49
C ALA A 63 -15.03 -13.21 10.38
N ASP A 64 -15.84 -12.17 10.55
CA ASP A 64 -17.28 -12.29 10.44
C ASP A 64 -17.78 -12.13 8.99
N GLY A 65 -16.86 -12.12 8.02
CA GLY A 65 -17.23 -12.13 6.61
C GLY A 65 -17.48 -10.77 6.00
N ARG A 66 -17.27 -9.71 6.75
CA ARG A 66 -17.46 -8.36 6.20
C ARG A 66 -16.22 -7.93 5.46
N LYS A 67 -16.38 -7.00 4.55
CA LYS A 67 -15.26 -6.43 3.81
C LYS A 67 -15.20 -4.95 4.07
N TYR A 68 -14.01 -4.49 4.43
CA TYR A 68 -13.75 -3.08 4.68
C TYR A 68 -12.71 -2.57 3.71
N GLU A 69 -12.85 -1.32 3.33
CA GLU A 69 -11.83 -0.64 2.54
C GLU A 69 -11.16 0.38 3.43
N VAL A 70 -9.83 0.32 3.52
CA VAL A 70 -9.05 1.26 4.32
C VAL A 70 -8.24 2.10 3.34
N ARG A 71 -8.40 3.42 3.42
CA ARG A 71 -7.63 4.33 2.58
C ARG A 71 -6.55 4.97 3.42
N ILE A 72 -5.34 4.96 2.88
CA ILE A 72 -4.16 5.39 3.61
C ILE A 72 -3.39 6.37 2.75
N ASP A 73 -3.01 7.50 3.34
CA ASP A 73 -2.15 8.46 2.66
C ASP A 73 -0.83 7.79 2.35
N ALA A 74 -0.49 7.70 1.07
CA ALA A 74 0.71 6.99 0.67
C ALA A 74 1.98 7.71 1.10
N ASN A 75 1.90 8.98 1.39
CA ASN A 75 3.06 9.74 1.83
C ASN A 75 3.32 9.60 3.32
N THR A 76 2.28 9.62 4.12
CA THR A 76 2.44 9.70 5.56
C THR A 76 2.05 8.44 6.29
N GLY A 77 1.24 7.59 5.68
CA GLY A 77 0.71 6.41 6.35
C GLY A 77 -0.52 6.71 7.19
N ALA A 78 -1.02 7.93 7.14
CA ALA A 78 -2.21 8.29 7.91
C ALA A 78 -3.43 7.60 7.31
N ILE A 79 -4.29 7.08 8.17
CA ILE A 79 -5.53 6.48 7.71
C ILE A 79 -6.51 7.59 7.42
N LEU A 80 -6.96 7.65 6.18
CA LEU A 80 -7.85 8.69 5.72
C LEU A 80 -9.31 8.29 5.85
N LYS A 81 -9.60 7.01 5.69
CA LYS A 81 -10.98 6.56 5.66
C LYS A 81 -11.05 5.06 5.90
N VAL A 82 -12.07 4.65 6.64
CA VAL A 82 -12.40 3.24 6.80
C VAL A 82 -13.86 3.11 6.42
N LYS A 83 -14.14 2.26 5.44
CA LYS A 83 -15.46 2.15 4.89
C LYS A 83 -15.88 0.70 4.86
N LEU A 84 -17.09 0.42 5.34
CA LEU A 84 -17.67 -0.92 5.22
C LEU A 84 -18.27 -1.03 3.83
N ASP A 85 -17.85 -2.09 3.15
CA ASP A 85 -18.28 -2.30 1.77
C ASP A 85 -19.57 -3.10 1.72
#